data_bf8a218c4cd2310ca6b555ec838821ca
#
_entry.id   bf8a218c4cd2310ca6b555ec838821ca
#
_cell.length_a   1.000
_cell.length_b   1.000
_cell.length_c   1.000
_cell.angle_alpha   90.00
_cell.angle_beta   90.00
_cell.angle_gamma   90.00
#
_symmetry.space_group_name_H-M   'P 1'
#
loop_
_entity.id
_entity.type
_entity.pdbx_description
1 polymer ?
#
loop_
_entity_poly.entity_id
_entity_poly.type
_entity_poly.pdbx_seq_one_letter_code
_entity_poly.pdbx_strand_id
1 'polypeptide(L)'
;MSIFGTLINPFITFIDFEKISLTNFCNNIKPFKDIFDKEFYVQMLEYYSFNEDSHSKFKLDIDSKIITPFHAFLIGNFIKLSNGIQNCTFEFQLLVRGSRDGFNVKNFHKNCDEKGPTITIANVKNSNEIVGGYNPLDWNPNFGTDEYFIFSLDKKDLEKFIFSKFVVENLGVYKNNGPDFGGNTSDLRLLEGDAKKGQCYKNSYEKLIRKVEGVFDIEDYEVFQVSTINHWEFDDEIEVEISEYNEYE
;
A
#
# COMPACT_ATOMS: atom_id res chain seq x y z
N MET A 1 1.14 23.56 13.10
CA MET A 1 1.03 24.17 11.75
C MET A 1 2.36 24.84 11.44
N SER A 2 2.99 24.50 10.32
CA SER A 2 4.19 25.21 9.89
C SER A 2 3.80 26.61 9.38
N ILE A 3 4.70 27.60 9.51
CA ILE A 3 4.51 28.97 9.00
C ILE A 3 4.16 28.97 7.49
N PHE A 4 4.64 27.99 6.75
CA PHE A 4 4.33 27.77 5.33
C PHE A 4 2.86 27.39 5.08
N GLY A 5 2.26 26.54 5.92
CA GLY A 5 0.86 26.15 5.79
C GLY A 5 -0.11 27.33 5.93
N THR A 6 0.20 28.28 6.82
CA THR A 6 -0.63 29.46 7.03
C THR A 6 -0.58 30.46 5.87
N LEU A 7 0.56 30.52 5.15
CA LEU A 7 0.74 31.43 3.99
C LEU A 7 0.11 30.87 2.71
N ILE A 8 0.06 29.56 2.53
CA ILE A 8 -0.39 28.92 1.27
C ILE A 8 -1.89 28.60 1.31
N ASN A 9 -2.46 28.36 2.49
CA ASN A 9 -3.87 28.00 2.66
C ASN A 9 -4.86 28.94 1.93
N PRO A 10 -4.67 30.27 1.89
CA PRO A 10 -5.56 31.16 1.14
C PRO A 10 -5.51 30.94 -0.39
N PHE A 11 -4.40 30.39 -0.92
CA PHE A 11 -4.23 30.18 -2.37
C PHE A 11 -4.74 28.81 -2.81
N ILE A 12 -4.88 27.86 -1.90
CA ILE A 12 -5.38 26.51 -2.18
C ILE A 12 -6.81 26.55 -2.72
N THR A 13 -7.63 27.49 -2.26
CA THR A 13 -9.02 27.69 -2.71
C THR A 13 -9.13 28.10 -4.19
N PHE A 14 -8.05 28.59 -4.81
CA PHE A 14 -8.02 28.97 -6.23
C PHE A 14 -7.56 27.82 -7.14
N ILE A 15 -7.12 26.71 -6.57
CA ILE A 15 -6.69 25.53 -7.35
C ILE A 15 -7.94 24.71 -7.66
N ASP A 16 -8.21 24.57 -8.95
CA ASP A 16 -9.26 23.70 -9.45
C ASP A 16 -8.74 22.25 -9.51
N PHE A 17 -8.86 21.55 -8.39
CA PHE A 17 -8.37 20.18 -8.24
C PHE A 17 -9.10 19.20 -9.16
N GLU A 18 -10.32 19.51 -9.60
CA GLU A 18 -11.09 18.70 -10.54
C GLU A 18 -10.42 18.62 -11.93
N LYS A 19 -9.62 19.63 -12.27
CA LYS A 19 -8.86 19.69 -13.53
C LYS A 19 -7.46 19.10 -13.44
N ILE A 20 -7.02 18.68 -12.26
CA ILE A 20 -5.70 18.09 -12.07
C ILE A 20 -5.83 16.57 -12.24
N SER A 21 -5.04 15.99 -13.14
CA SER A 21 -5.00 14.53 -13.28
C SER A 21 -4.43 13.86 -12.03
N LEU A 22 -4.83 12.60 -11.75
CA LEU A 22 -4.28 11.82 -10.65
C LEU A 22 -2.74 11.77 -10.68
N THR A 23 -2.15 11.62 -11.86
CA THR A 23 -0.70 11.63 -12.06
C THR A 23 -0.08 12.96 -11.61
N ASN A 24 -0.66 14.08 -12.03
CA ASN A 24 -0.19 15.41 -11.62
C ASN A 24 -0.39 15.66 -10.13
N PHE A 25 -1.49 15.18 -9.56
CA PHE A 25 -1.71 15.22 -8.12
C PHE A 25 -0.61 14.45 -7.38
N CYS A 26 -0.33 13.20 -7.78
CA CYS A 26 0.69 12.38 -7.15
C CYS A 26 2.10 12.96 -7.27
N ASN A 27 2.45 13.53 -8.42
CA ASN A 27 3.79 14.01 -8.69
C ASN A 27 4.05 15.42 -8.13
N ASN A 28 3.06 16.31 -8.17
CA ASN A 28 3.24 17.74 -7.92
C ASN A 28 2.57 18.25 -6.63
N ILE A 29 1.60 17.54 -6.09
CA ILE A 29 0.84 17.99 -4.92
C ILE A 29 1.15 17.14 -3.70
N LYS A 30 1.13 15.83 -3.86
CA LYS A 30 1.39 14.88 -2.79
C LYS A 30 2.73 15.05 -2.05
N PRO A 31 3.87 15.39 -2.70
CA PRO A 31 5.11 15.66 -1.99
C PRO A 31 5.00 16.80 -0.96
N PHE A 32 4.01 17.65 -1.11
CA PHE A 32 3.74 18.81 -0.25
C PHE A 32 2.56 18.60 0.69
N LYS A 33 2.16 17.35 0.97
CA LYS A 33 1.01 16.99 1.82
C LYS A 33 0.99 17.71 3.17
N ASP A 34 2.16 17.96 3.77
CA ASP A 34 2.28 18.63 5.08
C ASP A 34 1.92 20.13 5.05
N ILE A 35 1.72 20.70 3.86
CA ILE A 35 1.26 22.09 3.66
C ILE A 35 -0.27 22.16 3.74
N PHE A 36 -0.96 21.08 3.41
CA PHE A 36 -2.42 21.03 3.38
C PHE A 36 -2.98 20.76 4.77
N ASP A 37 -4.19 21.27 5.00
CA ASP A 37 -5.02 20.79 6.09
C ASP A 37 -5.28 19.29 5.90
N LYS A 38 -5.23 18.52 6.98
CA LYS A 38 -5.30 17.07 6.93
C LYS A 38 -6.63 16.57 6.39
N GLU A 39 -7.74 17.19 6.81
CA GLU A 39 -9.09 16.83 6.35
C GLU A 39 -9.24 17.14 4.85
N PHE A 40 -8.77 18.29 4.40
CA PHE A 40 -8.76 18.67 2.99
C PHE A 40 -7.90 17.71 2.14
N TYR A 41 -6.74 17.30 2.63
CA TYR A 41 -5.89 16.36 1.92
C TYR A 41 -6.54 14.97 1.78
N VAL A 42 -7.25 14.51 2.81
CA VAL A 42 -8.03 13.26 2.77
C VAL A 42 -9.17 13.38 1.76
N GLN A 43 -9.92 14.47 1.74
CA GLN A 43 -10.98 14.70 0.74
C GLN A 43 -10.42 14.67 -0.70
N MET A 44 -9.26 15.27 -0.93
CA MET A 44 -8.59 15.17 -2.24
C MET A 44 -8.21 13.73 -2.60
N LEU A 45 -7.69 12.97 -1.65
CA LEU A 45 -7.37 11.56 -1.88
C LEU A 45 -8.63 10.75 -2.20
N GLU A 46 -9.73 11.00 -1.49
CA GLU A 46 -11.03 10.36 -1.76
C GLU A 46 -11.55 10.76 -3.15
N TYR A 47 -11.52 12.04 -3.51
CA TYR A 47 -11.92 12.52 -4.82
C TYR A 47 -11.19 11.80 -5.95
N TYR A 48 -9.86 11.74 -5.89
CA TYR A 48 -9.05 11.05 -6.88
C TYR A 48 -9.17 9.52 -6.86
N SER A 49 -9.69 8.95 -5.78
CA SER A 49 -9.93 7.51 -5.66
C SER A 49 -11.28 7.06 -6.21
N PHE A 50 -12.27 7.95 -6.21
CA PHE A 50 -13.66 7.62 -6.56
C PHE A 50 -14.17 8.28 -7.86
N ASN A 51 -13.44 9.21 -8.45
CA ASN A 51 -13.92 9.93 -9.64
C ASN A 51 -13.67 9.13 -10.92
N GLU A 52 -14.72 8.58 -11.52
CA GLU A 52 -14.66 7.72 -12.71
C GLU A 52 -14.01 8.39 -13.92
N ASP A 53 -14.15 9.70 -14.09
CA ASP A 53 -13.59 10.44 -15.24
C ASP A 53 -12.06 10.62 -15.15
N SER A 54 -11.48 10.62 -13.94
CA SER A 54 -10.02 10.54 -13.74
C SER A 54 -9.50 9.11 -13.87
N HIS A 55 -10.38 8.09 -13.88
CA HIS A 55 -10.11 6.66 -13.84
C HIS A 55 -10.01 5.98 -15.21
N SER A 56 -10.22 6.67 -16.33
CA SER A 56 -10.14 6.00 -17.65
C SER A 56 -8.78 5.35 -17.95
N LYS A 57 -7.75 5.61 -17.11
CA LYS A 57 -6.44 4.97 -17.17
C LYS A 57 -6.02 4.17 -15.91
N PHE A 58 -6.73 4.30 -14.78
CA PHE A 58 -6.32 3.69 -13.50
C PHE A 58 -7.52 3.15 -12.72
N LYS A 59 -8.15 2.12 -13.26
CA LYS A 59 -9.14 1.37 -12.50
C LYS A 59 -8.39 0.49 -11.48
N LEU A 60 -8.23 1.00 -10.25
CA LEU A 60 -7.84 0.20 -9.10
C LEU A 60 -9.02 -0.70 -8.71
N ASP A 61 -9.32 -1.70 -9.56
CA ASP A 61 -10.28 -2.74 -9.24
C ASP A 61 -9.55 -3.78 -8.42
N ILE A 62 -9.80 -3.81 -7.12
CA ILE A 62 -9.19 -4.80 -6.23
C ILE A 62 -10.26 -5.79 -5.74
N ASP A 63 -10.04 -7.09 -6.01
CA ASP A 63 -10.88 -8.16 -5.45
C ASP A 63 -10.57 -8.35 -3.97
N SER A 64 -11.04 -7.43 -3.12
CA SER A 64 -10.87 -7.49 -1.67
C SER A 64 -12.20 -7.41 -0.93
N LYS A 65 -12.29 -8.15 0.18
CA LYS A 65 -13.35 -8.02 1.19
C LYS A 65 -12.89 -7.27 2.44
N ILE A 66 -11.59 -6.99 2.53
CA ILE A 66 -10.96 -6.37 3.71
C ILE A 66 -10.65 -4.91 3.46
N ILE A 67 -10.08 -4.59 2.29
CA ILE A 67 -9.63 -3.24 1.93
C ILE A 67 -10.43 -2.66 0.77
N THR A 68 -10.51 -1.34 0.74
CA THR A 68 -11.07 -0.56 -0.37
C THR A 68 -9.98 -0.20 -1.38
N PRO A 69 -10.33 0.27 -2.60
CA PRO A 69 -9.36 0.83 -3.55
C PRO A 69 -8.47 1.92 -2.95
N PHE A 70 -9.01 2.72 -2.03
CA PHE A 70 -8.25 3.75 -1.33
C PHE A 70 -7.16 3.16 -0.42
N HIS A 71 -7.47 2.12 0.35
CA HIS A 71 -6.47 1.41 1.15
C HIS A 71 -5.38 0.79 0.25
N ALA A 72 -5.76 0.23 -0.91
CA ALA A 72 -4.80 -0.30 -1.88
C ALA A 72 -3.87 0.81 -2.42
N PHE A 73 -4.42 2.00 -2.69
CA PHE A 73 -3.63 3.17 -3.07
C PHE A 73 -2.64 3.59 -1.96
N LEU A 74 -3.06 3.64 -0.70
CA LEU A 74 -2.16 3.91 0.44
C LEU A 74 -1.03 2.88 0.53
N ILE A 75 -1.36 1.60 0.41
CA ILE A 75 -0.38 0.50 0.42
C ILE A 75 0.60 0.65 -0.75
N GLY A 76 0.13 0.97 -1.95
CA GLY A 76 0.99 1.26 -3.09
C GLY A 76 1.98 2.41 -2.81
N ASN A 77 1.53 3.44 -2.09
CA ASN A 77 2.42 4.52 -1.66
C ASN A 77 3.44 4.07 -0.60
N PHE A 78 3.09 3.15 0.29
CA PHE A 78 4.05 2.55 1.22
C PHE A 78 5.11 1.74 0.47
N ILE A 79 4.73 0.99 -0.58
CA ILE A 79 5.66 0.28 -1.45
C ILE A 79 6.63 1.25 -2.12
N LYS A 80 6.12 2.34 -2.73
CA LYS A 80 6.98 3.39 -3.32
C LYS A 80 7.97 3.97 -2.31
N LEU A 81 7.49 4.27 -1.11
CA LEU A 81 8.32 4.83 -0.04
C LEU A 81 9.39 3.84 0.43
N SER A 82 9.07 2.54 0.49
CA SER A 82 10.02 1.51 0.92
C SER A 82 11.09 1.25 -0.14
N ASN A 83 10.69 1.13 -1.40
CA ASN A 83 11.57 0.74 -2.50
C ASN A 83 12.26 1.94 -3.17
N GLY A 84 11.95 3.18 -2.77
CA GLY A 84 12.51 4.39 -3.37
C GLY A 84 12.09 4.63 -4.82
N ILE A 85 11.02 3.97 -5.30
CA ILE A 85 10.55 4.06 -6.69
C ILE A 85 9.48 5.13 -6.85
N GLN A 86 9.44 5.75 -8.04
CA GLN A 86 8.45 6.76 -8.43
C GLN A 86 7.89 6.44 -9.82
N ASN A 87 6.86 7.18 -10.23
CA ASN A 87 6.27 7.09 -11.58
C ASN A 87 5.80 5.68 -12.00
N CYS A 88 5.26 4.92 -11.06
CA CYS A 88 4.62 3.64 -11.31
C CYS A 88 3.31 3.53 -10.54
N THR A 89 2.44 2.64 -10.97
CA THR A 89 1.29 2.13 -10.20
C THR A 89 1.45 0.66 -9.92
N PHE A 90 0.59 0.13 -9.05
CA PHE A 90 0.63 -1.28 -8.68
C PHE A 90 -0.71 -1.94 -8.99
N GLU A 91 -0.63 -3.16 -9.51
CA GLU A 91 -1.75 -4.10 -9.54
C GLU A 91 -1.66 -5.05 -8.35
N PHE A 92 -2.82 -5.42 -7.81
CA PHE A 92 -2.96 -6.34 -6.71
C PHE A 92 -3.81 -7.53 -7.15
N GLN A 93 -3.17 -8.67 -7.43
CA GLN A 93 -3.83 -9.90 -7.82
C GLN A 93 -4.07 -10.77 -6.58
N LEU A 94 -5.34 -11.07 -6.26
CA LEU A 94 -5.68 -11.91 -5.12
C LEU A 94 -5.19 -13.35 -5.31
N LEU A 95 -4.28 -13.79 -4.44
CA LEU A 95 -3.79 -15.16 -4.35
C LEU A 95 -4.61 -16.00 -3.37
N VAL A 96 -4.78 -15.49 -2.14
CA VAL A 96 -5.44 -16.19 -1.04
C VAL A 96 -6.44 -15.28 -0.36
N ARG A 97 -7.59 -15.85 0.02
CA ARG A 97 -8.54 -15.26 0.96
C ARG A 97 -8.93 -16.34 1.98
N GLY A 98 -8.71 -16.09 3.25
CA GLY A 98 -8.91 -17.06 4.32
C GLY A 98 -10.31 -17.68 4.33
N SER A 99 -11.35 -16.86 4.17
CA SER A 99 -12.75 -17.31 4.09
C SER A 99 -13.07 -18.18 2.87
N ARG A 100 -12.26 -18.12 1.80
CA ARG A 100 -12.40 -18.93 0.58
C ARG A 100 -11.51 -20.18 0.63
N ASP A 101 -10.25 -20.02 1.01
CA ASP A 101 -9.18 -21.00 0.81
C ASP A 101 -8.74 -21.68 2.12
N GLY A 102 -9.26 -21.19 3.27
CA GLY A 102 -8.92 -21.69 4.61
C GLY A 102 -7.76 -20.91 5.27
N PHE A 103 -7.54 -21.23 6.56
CA PHE A 103 -6.63 -20.47 7.43
C PHE A 103 -5.37 -21.28 7.80
N ASN A 104 -4.98 -22.25 6.99
CA ASN A 104 -3.82 -23.08 7.30
C ASN A 104 -2.57 -22.66 6.53
N VAL A 105 -1.43 -22.84 7.16
CA VAL A 105 -0.10 -22.48 6.64
C VAL A 105 0.21 -23.19 5.32
N LYS A 106 -0.20 -24.44 5.17
CA LYS A 106 0.04 -25.22 3.94
C LYS A 106 -0.66 -24.60 2.72
N ASN A 107 -1.90 -24.14 2.87
CA ASN A 107 -2.62 -23.47 1.77
C ASN A 107 -1.99 -22.11 1.45
N PHE A 108 -1.52 -21.38 2.46
CA PHE A 108 -0.78 -20.15 2.25
C PHE A 108 0.45 -20.41 1.37
N HIS A 109 1.35 -21.31 1.74
CA HIS A 109 2.56 -21.62 0.96
C HIS A 109 2.24 -22.16 -0.44
N LYS A 110 1.25 -23.05 -0.56
CA LYS A 110 0.84 -23.58 -1.87
C LYS A 110 0.45 -22.48 -2.87
N ASN A 111 -0.11 -21.37 -2.41
CA ASN A 111 -0.62 -20.31 -3.28
C ASN A 111 0.32 -19.09 -3.37
N CYS A 112 1.22 -18.91 -2.40
CA CYS A 112 2.04 -17.70 -2.30
C CYS A 112 3.52 -17.92 -2.56
N ASP A 113 4.05 -19.15 -2.43
CA ASP A 113 5.44 -19.43 -2.76
C ASP A 113 5.67 -19.26 -4.27
N GLU A 114 6.85 -18.75 -4.63
CA GLU A 114 7.27 -18.48 -6.01
C GLU A 114 6.39 -17.46 -6.74
N LYS A 115 5.68 -16.61 -5.98
CA LYS A 115 4.85 -15.53 -6.54
C LYS A 115 5.54 -14.17 -6.56
N GLY A 116 6.74 -14.06 -5.95
CA GLY A 116 7.46 -12.79 -5.85
C GLY A 116 6.83 -11.82 -4.85
N PRO A 117 6.84 -10.50 -5.13
CA PRO A 117 6.35 -9.51 -4.18
C PRO A 117 4.88 -9.72 -3.81
N THR A 118 4.59 -9.68 -2.50
CA THR A 118 3.23 -9.85 -1.99
C THR A 118 2.90 -8.84 -0.89
N ILE A 119 1.62 -8.47 -0.82
CA ILE A 119 1.00 -7.81 0.33
C ILE A 119 0.10 -8.82 1.03
N THR A 120 0.29 -8.95 2.32
CA THR A 120 -0.62 -9.70 3.19
C THR A 120 -1.38 -8.73 4.08
N ILE A 121 -2.69 -8.90 4.19
CA ILE A 121 -3.56 -8.10 5.08
C ILE A 121 -4.45 -9.01 5.90
N ALA A 122 -4.76 -8.60 7.11
CA ALA A 122 -5.71 -9.28 7.99
C ALA A 122 -6.64 -8.28 8.67
N ASN A 123 -7.91 -8.69 8.74
CA ASN A 123 -8.91 -7.97 9.49
C ASN A 123 -8.91 -8.47 10.95
N VAL A 124 -8.63 -7.57 11.89
CA VAL A 124 -8.67 -7.89 13.31
C VAL A 124 -10.12 -8.03 13.78
N LYS A 125 -10.44 -9.16 14.39
CA LYS A 125 -11.81 -9.49 14.83
C LYS A 125 -12.33 -8.47 15.85
N ASN A 126 -13.60 -8.10 15.71
CA ASN A 126 -14.29 -7.12 16.57
C ASN A 126 -13.63 -5.73 16.61
N SER A 127 -12.98 -5.33 15.52
CA SER A 127 -12.26 -4.06 15.43
C SER A 127 -12.38 -3.47 14.01
N ASN A 128 -12.08 -2.19 13.86
CA ASN A 128 -11.88 -1.58 12.54
C ASN A 128 -10.42 -1.70 12.06
N GLU A 129 -9.56 -2.32 12.85
CA GLU A 129 -8.14 -2.42 12.57
C GLU A 129 -7.87 -3.44 11.46
N ILE A 130 -7.10 -3.03 10.47
CA ILE A 130 -6.47 -3.87 9.46
C ILE A 130 -4.97 -3.85 9.73
N VAL A 131 -4.35 -5.01 9.82
CA VAL A 131 -2.90 -5.14 9.93
C VAL A 131 -2.35 -5.87 8.71
N GLY A 132 -1.12 -5.57 8.32
CA GLY A 132 -0.53 -6.23 7.17
C GLY A 132 0.96 -5.99 7.03
N GLY A 133 1.55 -6.60 6.00
CA GLY A 133 2.95 -6.45 5.69
C GLY A 133 3.24 -6.69 4.21
N TYR A 134 4.33 -6.10 3.76
CA TYR A 134 4.89 -6.25 2.42
C TYR A 134 6.11 -7.14 2.45
N ASN A 135 6.08 -8.18 1.63
CA ASN A 135 7.23 -8.99 1.31
C ASN A 135 7.67 -8.66 -0.13
N PRO A 136 8.81 -8.00 -0.34
CA PRO A 136 9.32 -7.65 -1.68
C PRO A 136 9.91 -8.82 -2.44
N LEU A 137 10.16 -9.93 -1.74
CA LEU A 137 10.78 -11.14 -2.30
C LEU A 137 9.76 -12.30 -2.33
N ASP A 138 10.26 -13.50 -2.31
CA ASP A 138 9.48 -14.72 -2.15
C ASP A 138 9.32 -15.10 -0.67
N TRP A 139 8.37 -15.99 -0.35
CA TRP A 139 8.19 -16.51 1.01
C TRP A 139 9.23 -17.58 1.41
N ASN A 140 10.10 -17.96 0.49
CA ASN A 140 11.28 -18.78 0.74
C ASN A 140 12.55 -18.08 0.25
N PRO A 141 12.90 -16.89 0.75
CA PRO A 141 14.01 -16.11 0.24
C PRO A 141 15.35 -16.71 0.67
N ASN A 142 16.36 -16.59 -0.20
CA ASN A 142 17.74 -16.95 0.10
C ASN A 142 18.55 -15.77 0.68
N PHE A 143 18.03 -14.54 0.57
CA PHE A 143 18.66 -13.31 1.05
C PHE A 143 17.58 -12.34 1.53
N GLY A 144 17.97 -11.36 2.32
CA GLY A 144 17.09 -10.30 2.81
C GLY A 144 17.25 -9.00 2.03
N THR A 145 16.37 -8.05 2.30
CA THR A 145 16.39 -6.66 1.84
C THR A 145 15.84 -5.77 2.95
N ASP A 146 16.02 -4.47 2.86
CA ASP A 146 15.43 -3.48 3.77
C ASP A 146 14.06 -2.95 3.29
N GLU A 147 13.57 -3.47 2.17
CA GLU A 147 12.29 -3.06 1.57
C GLU A 147 11.05 -3.62 2.26
N TYR A 148 11.21 -4.57 3.19
CA TYR A 148 10.09 -5.07 4.00
C TYR A 148 9.48 -3.97 4.85
N PHE A 149 8.16 -3.97 4.96
CA PHE A 149 7.44 -3.14 5.92
C PHE A 149 6.21 -3.85 6.48
N ILE A 150 5.79 -3.42 7.64
CA ILE A 150 4.48 -3.77 8.22
C ILE A 150 3.67 -2.50 8.46
N PHE A 151 2.35 -2.64 8.55
CA PHE A 151 1.46 -1.51 8.71
C PHE A 151 0.17 -1.86 9.45
N SER A 152 -0.49 -0.84 9.97
CA SER A 152 -1.89 -0.90 10.36
C SER A 152 -2.69 0.23 9.71
N LEU A 153 -3.96 -0.05 9.41
CA LEU A 153 -4.95 0.89 8.86
C LEU A 153 -6.23 0.80 9.70
N ASP A 154 -7.06 1.83 9.67
CA ASP A 154 -8.41 1.80 10.23
C ASP A 154 -9.43 1.84 9.09
N LYS A 155 -10.42 0.93 9.10
CA LYS A 155 -11.45 0.81 8.05
C LYS A 155 -12.31 2.06 7.87
N LYS A 156 -12.46 2.85 8.93
CA LYS A 156 -13.38 4.00 8.97
C LYS A 156 -12.65 5.35 9.05
N ASP A 157 -11.38 5.32 9.46
CA ASP A 157 -10.59 6.51 9.67
C ASP A 157 -9.27 6.37 8.89
N LEU A 158 -9.29 6.86 7.67
CA LEU A 158 -8.16 6.75 6.73
C LEU A 158 -6.90 7.50 7.19
N GLU A 159 -7.04 8.36 8.19
CA GLU A 159 -5.93 9.06 8.80
C GLU A 159 -5.21 8.24 9.87
N LYS A 160 -5.88 7.20 10.38
CA LYS A 160 -5.31 6.28 11.34
C LYS A 160 -4.56 5.15 10.65
N PHE A 161 -3.33 5.43 10.29
CA PHE A 161 -2.40 4.41 9.81
C PHE A 161 -1.06 4.49 10.54
N ILE A 162 -0.40 3.36 10.64
CA ILE A 162 0.99 3.25 11.09
C ILE A 162 1.74 2.50 9.98
N PHE A 163 2.81 3.09 9.50
CA PHE A 163 3.78 2.48 8.60
C PHE A 163 5.08 2.27 9.37
N SER A 164 5.66 1.07 9.26
CA SER A 164 6.86 0.68 9.99
C SER A 164 7.80 -0.11 9.09
N LYS A 165 8.99 0.45 8.85
CA LYS A 165 10.05 -0.18 8.06
C LYS A 165 10.81 -1.23 8.86
N PHE A 166 11.36 -2.21 8.14
CA PHE A 166 12.32 -3.17 8.67
C PHE A 166 13.67 -2.48 8.91
N VAL A 167 14.32 -2.77 10.05
CA VAL A 167 15.55 -2.06 10.47
C VAL A 167 16.70 -2.98 10.88
N VAL A 168 16.56 -4.29 10.73
CA VAL A 168 17.56 -5.27 11.11
C VAL A 168 18.14 -5.96 9.88
N GLU A 169 19.47 -6.12 9.82
CA GLU A 169 20.16 -6.82 8.72
C GLU A 169 19.94 -8.34 8.79
N ASN A 170 18.71 -8.81 8.52
CA ASN A 170 18.35 -10.22 8.50
C ASN A 170 17.23 -10.46 7.46
N LEU A 171 16.71 -11.69 7.41
CA LEU A 171 15.50 -11.98 6.62
C LEU A 171 14.29 -11.31 7.27
N GLY A 172 13.59 -10.47 6.49
CA GLY A 172 12.39 -9.76 6.94
C GLY A 172 11.14 -10.65 7.09
N VAL A 173 11.21 -11.92 6.61
CA VAL A 173 10.12 -12.91 6.71
C VAL A 173 10.66 -14.27 7.16
N TYR A 174 9.76 -15.11 7.72
CA TYR A 174 10.11 -16.46 8.19
C TYR A 174 9.38 -17.53 7.36
N LYS A 175 10.13 -18.41 6.72
CA LYS A 175 9.65 -19.33 5.68
C LYS A 175 8.81 -20.52 6.15
N ASN A 176 8.88 -20.87 7.42
CA ASN A 176 8.23 -22.10 7.91
C ASN A 176 6.86 -21.85 8.56
N ASN A 177 6.44 -20.60 8.62
CA ASN A 177 5.15 -20.19 9.20
C ASN A 177 4.23 -19.68 8.10
N GLY A 178 3.00 -19.28 8.47
CA GLY A 178 2.18 -18.44 7.61
C GLY A 178 2.83 -17.07 7.37
N PRO A 179 2.09 -16.05 6.95
CA PRO A 179 2.66 -14.71 6.80
C PRO A 179 3.31 -14.25 8.11
N ASP A 180 4.64 -14.24 8.14
CA ASP A 180 5.44 -13.94 9.35
C ASP A 180 6.54 -12.94 9.00
N PHE A 181 6.42 -11.72 9.52
CA PHE A 181 7.29 -10.59 9.30
C PHE A 181 8.14 -10.33 10.55
N GLY A 182 9.45 -10.10 10.37
CA GLY A 182 10.40 -9.89 11.46
C GLY A 182 11.35 -11.07 11.65
N GLY A 183 11.34 -12.03 10.72
CA GLY A 183 12.24 -13.19 10.76
C GLY A 183 12.10 -13.96 12.09
N ASN A 184 13.22 -14.16 12.78
CA ASN A 184 13.23 -14.92 14.04
C ASN A 184 12.47 -14.25 15.20
N THR A 185 12.12 -12.98 15.08
CA THR A 185 11.46 -12.20 16.15
C THR A 185 9.96 -12.07 15.98
N SER A 186 9.45 -12.29 14.75
CA SER A 186 8.02 -12.28 14.42
C SER A 186 7.31 -11.03 14.92
N ASP A 187 7.67 -9.87 14.36
CA ASP A 187 7.01 -8.60 14.71
C ASP A 187 5.52 -8.60 14.34
N LEU A 188 5.17 -9.17 13.20
CA LEU A 188 3.80 -9.47 12.81
C LEU A 188 3.73 -10.89 12.25
N ARG A 189 3.04 -11.78 12.93
CA ARG A 189 2.71 -13.11 12.41
C ARG A 189 1.20 -13.23 12.27
N LEU A 190 0.76 -13.73 11.12
CA LEU A 190 -0.61 -14.10 10.87
C LEU A 190 -0.69 -15.62 10.74
N LEU A 191 -1.81 -16.23 11.14
CA LEU A 191 -2.02 -17.68 11.14
C LEU A 191 -1.04 -18.44 12.06
N GLU A 192 -1.14 -18.21 13.34
CA GLU A 192 -0.41 -19.01 14.32
C GLU A 192 -0.92 -20.48 14.30
N GLY A 193 -0.13 -21.35 13.70
CA GLY A 193 -0.58 -22.70 13.33
C GLY A 193 -1.73 -22.62 12.32
N ASP A 194 -2.77 -23.43 12.52
CA ASP A 194 -3.99 -23.40 11.70
C ASP A 194 -5.12 -22.58 12.37
N ALA A 195 -4.77 -21.71 13.32
CA ALA A 195 -5.73 -20.89 14.03
C ALA A 195 -5.92 -19.53 13.35
N LYS A 196 -7.12 -18.97 13.47
CA LYS A 196 -7.42 -17.58 13.09
C LYS A 196 -6.85 -16.60 14.11
N LYS A 197 -5.55 -16.69 14.34
CA LYS A 197 -4.84 -15.85 15.31
C LYS A 197 -3.64 -15.20 14.68
N GLY A 198 -3.37 -13.97 15.08
CA GLY A 198 -2.16 -13.27 14.80
C GLY A 198 -1.45 -12.84 16.07
N GLN A 199 -0.21 -12.45 15.96
CA GLN A 199 0.55 -11.81 17.02
C GLN A 199 1.29 -10.58 16.49
N CYS A 200 1.48 -9.60 17.35
CA CYS A 200 2.24 -8.40 17.03
C CYS A 200 3.13 -8.00 18.20
N TYR A 201 4.40 -7.82 17.92
CA TYR A 201 5.42 -7.35 18.88
C TYR A 201 6.32 -6.32 18.17
N LYS A 202 7.09 -5.55 18.95
CA LYS A 202 8.08 -4.64 18.39
C LYS A 202 9.49 -5.17 18.63
N ASN A 203 10.15 -5.63 17.58
CA ASN A 203 11.52 -6.14 17.62
C ASN A 203 12.37 -5.59 16.46
N SER A 204 12.07 -6.00 15.22
CA SER A 204 12.90 -5.77 14.04
C SER A 204 12.38 -4.66 13.13
N TYR A 205 11.23 -4.08 13.47
CA TYR A 205 10.64 -2.95 12.76
C TYR A 205 10.69 -1.67 13.60
N GLU A 206 10.67 -0.51 12.95
CA GLU A 206 10.81 0.80 13.59
C GLU A 206 9.76 1.06 14.67
N LYS A 207 8.51 0.67 14.41
CA LYS A 207 7.34 1.01 15.22
C LYS A 207 6.50 -0.20 15.53
N LEU A 208 5.91 -0.23 16.71
CA LEU A 208 4.77 -1.10 16.98
C LEU A 208 3.57 -0.60 16.17
N ILE A 209 2.97 -1.47 15.36
CA ILE A 209 1.85 -1.11 14.49
C ILE A 209 0.48 -1.20 15.16
N ARG A 210 0.40 -1.75 16.36
CA ARG A 210 -0.82 -1.87 17.17
C ARG A 210 -0.68 -1.10 18.49
N LYS A 211 -1.82 -0.80 19.12
CA LYS A 211 -1.81 -0.12 20.42
C LYS A 211 -1.19 -0.96 21.54
N VAL A 212 -1.27 -2.30 21.44
CA VAL A 212 -0.82 -3.26 22.45
C VAL A 212 -0.16 -4.42 21.75
N GLU A 213 0.97 -4.86 22.29
CA GLU A 213 1.64 -6.10 21.90
C GLU A 213 0.81 -7.32 22.30
N GLY A 214 1.02 -8.43 21.61
CA GLY A 214 0.44 -9.71 21.97
C GLY A 214 -0.35 -10.37 20.86
N VAL A 215 -1.12 -11.40 21.26
CA VAL A 215 -1.94 -12.21 20.37
C VAL A 215 -3.29 -11.54 20.15
N PHE A 216 -3.84 -11.70 18.94
CA PHE A 216 -5.16 -11.19 18.57
C PHE A 216 -5.90 -12.18 17.67
N ASP A 217 -7.22 -12.10 17.65
CA ASP A 217 -8.05 -12.90 16.75
C ASP A 217 -8.17 -12.22 15.38
N ILE A 218 -8.09 -13.03 14.31
CA ILE A 218 -8.28 -12.63 12.92
C ILE A 218 -9.70 -13.03 12.50
N GLU A 219 -10.40 -12.13 11.83
CA GLU A 219 -11.69 -12.43 11.20
C GLU A 219 -11.49 -13.05 9.82
N ASP A 220 -10.70 -12.40 8.98
CA ASP A 220 -10.28 -12.89 7.66
C ASP A 220 -8.89 -12.34 7.30
N TYR A 221 -8.22 -12.97 6.32
CA TYR A 221 -6.98 -12.47 5.75
C TYR A 221 -6.97 -12.65 4.23
N GLU A 222 -6.19 -11.80 3.57
CA GLU A 222 -5.99 -11.85 2.13
C GLU A 222 -4.51 -11.65 1.81
N VAL A 223 -4.07 -12.30 0.73
CA VAL A 223 -2.71 -12.12 0.17
C VAL A 223 -2.84 -11.77 -1.28
N PHE A 224 -2.15 -10.72 -1.69
CA PHE A 224 -2.12 -10.24 -3.07
C PHE A 224 -0.70 -10.32 -3.61
N GLN A 225 -0.54 -10.84 -4.82
CA GLN A 225 0.65 -10.60 -5.62
C GLN A 225 0.66 -9.15 -6.06
N VAL A 226 1.84 -8.52 -6.00
CA VAL A 226 2.04 -7.14 -6.41
C VAL A 226 2.84 -7.11 -7.71
N SER A 227 2.29 -6.49 -8.74
CA SER A 227 3.01 -6.18 -9.98
C SER A 227 3.07 -4.68 -10.22
N THR A 228 4.14 -4.21 -10.85
CA THR A 228 4.37 -2.79 -11.15
C THR A 228 3.96 -2.50 -12.58
N ILE A 229 3.16 -1.44 -12.76
CA ILE A 229 2.87 -0.87 -14.07
C ILE A 229 3.71 0.40 -14.20
N ASN A 230 4.67 0.39 -15.14
CA ASN A 230 5.49 1.55 -15.46
C ASN A 230 4.76 2.45 -16.46
N HIS A 231 4.81 3.77 -16.24
CA HIS A 231 4.15 4.76 -17.10
C HIS A 231 5.06 5.33 -18.20
N TRP A 232 6.26 4.78 -18.40
CA TRP A 232 7.23 5.30 -19.37
C TRP A 232 6.88 5.02 -20.84
N GLU A 233 5.87 4.18 -21.13
CA GLU A 233 5.57 3.75 -22.51
C GLU A 233 4.56 4.66 -23.24
N PHE A 234 4.11 5.79 -22.67
CA PHE A 234 3.05 6.61 -23.25
C PHE A 234 3.45 8.03 -23.67
N ASP A 235 4.70 8.47 -23.44
CA ASP A 235 5.12 9.82 -23.80
C ASP A 235 5.79 9.92 -25.20
N ASP A 236 6.02 8.79 -25.91
CA ASP A 236 6.72 8.80 -27.22
C ASP A 236 5.79 8.93 -28.44
N GLU A 237 4.45 9.06 -28.29
CA GLU A 237 3.54 9.19 -29.44
C GLU A 237 2.88 10.58 -29.61
N ILE A 238 3.33 11.63 -28.92
CA ILE A 238 2.75 12.99 -29.08
C ILE A 238 3.77 14.02 -29.62
N GLU A 239 4.80 13.59 -30.29
CA GLU A 239 5.72 14.52 -30.97
C GLU A 239 5.73 14.37 -32.49
N VAL A 240 4.62 14.21 -33.17
CA VAL A 240 4.55 14.40 -34.63
C VAL A 240 3.19 14.96 -35.04
N GLU A 241 2.96 16.25 -34.84
CA GLU A 241 2.01 17.03 -35.63
C GLU A 241 2.07 18.56 -35.35
N ILE A 242 3.26 19.17 -35.27
CA ILE A 242 3.38 20.64 -35.33
C ILE A 242 4.53 21.04 -36.28
N SER A 243 4.60 20.50 -37.48
CA SER A 243 5.57 20.99 -38.48
C SER A 243 5.02 21.23 -39.88
N GLU A 244 3.70 21.36 -40.06
CA GLU A 244 3.14 21.69 -41.36
C GLU A 244 2.08 22.81 -41.34
N TYR A 245 2.40 23.96 -40.69
CA TYR A 245 1.64 25.20 -40.93
C TYR A 245 2.56 26.43 -40.78
N ASN A 246 3.51 26.57 -41.66
CA ASN A 246 4.12 27.89 -41.97
C ASN A 246 4.88 27.84 -43.29
N GLU A 247 4.13 27.71 -44.38
CA GLU A 247 4.56 28.20 -45.68
C GLU A 247 3.29 28.56 -46.45
N TYR A 248 2.87 29.81 -46.32
CA TYR A 248 2.10 30.60 -47.31
C TYR A 248 1.74 31.95 -46.66
N GLU A 249 2.62 32.93 -46.72
CA GLU A 249 2.41 34.30 -47.21
C GLU A 249 3.74 35.10 -47.07
#